data_c38a1a6a9ac34bd371fd131939a0f072
#
_entry.id   c38a1a6a9ac34bd371fd131939a0f072
#
_cell.length_a   1.000
_cell.length_b   1.000
_cell.length_c   1.000
_cell.angle_alpha   90.00
_cell.angle_beta   90.00
_cell.angle_gamma   90.00
#
_symmetry.space_group_name_H-M   'P 1'
#
loop_
_entity.id
_entity.type
_entity.pdbx_description
1 polymer ?
#
loop_
_entity_poly.entity_id
_entity_poly.type
_entity_poly.pdbx_seq_one_letter_code
_entity_poly.pdbx_strand_id
1 'polypeptide(L)'
;MELSGKKVRLRPLLIKDLANLARWNQDAELQEYVDSNLPSAYHQLKRWYQDNVPDRHYQVFAIETIDGRMIGDLELDHICWSKREAELRIRIGEKDCWDHGLGTEAIQLMFKHLLTAKKFTRIYLRVYRFNERAIRCYLKNGFRRVGILRRHTEGWKDIILMEIDFRKLQMNYSSKKVG
;
A
#
# COMPACT_ATOMS: atom_id res chain seq x y z
N MET A 1 -11.86 11.69 -0.05
CA MET A 1 -10.71 12.15 -0.87
C MET A 1 -10.58 11.19 -2.04
N GLU A 2 -10.47 11.70 -3.26
CA GLU A 2 -10.24 10.90 -4.48
C GLU A 2 -8.99 11.44 -5.19
N LEU A 3 -8.12 10.56 -5.66
CA LEU A 3 -6.88 10.91 -6.35
C LEU A 3 -6.87 10.20 -7.71
N SER A 4 -6.77 10.97 -8.78
CA SER A 4 -6.82 10.43 -10.15
C SER A 4 -5.46 10.52 -10.82
N GLY A 5 -5.04 9.42 -11.43
CA GLY A 5 -3.86 9.26 -12.26
C GLY A 5 -4.20 9.06 -13.73
N LYS A 6 -3.25 8.53 -14.49
CA LYS A 6 -3.42 8.21 -15.91
C LYS A 6 -4.06 6.83 -16.12
N LYS A 7 -3.73 5.87 -15.28
CA LYS A 7 -4.17 4.46 -15.38
C LYS A 7 -5.09 4.05 -14.24
N VAL A 8 -4.88 4.65 -13.04
CA VAL A 8 -5.63 4.30 -11.85
C VAL A 8 -6.10 5.54 -11.10
N ARG A 9 -7.09 5.34 -10.24
CA ARG A 9 -7.50 6.29 -9.21
C ARG A 9 -7.58 5.61 -7.85
N LEU A 10 -7.37 6.40 -6.80
CA LEU A 10 -7.55 6.00 -5.41
C LEU A 10 -8.77 6.71 -4.86
N ARG A 11 -9.68 5.96 -4.27
CA ARG A 11 -10.84 6.47 -3.54
C ARG A 11 -10.99 5.78 -2.19
N PRO A 12 -11.72 6.35 -1.23
CA PRO A 12 -12.03 5.64 -0.01
C PRO A 12 -12.65 4.26 -0.30
N LEU A 13 -12.28 3.27 0.51
CA LEU A 13 -12.93 1.96 0.46
C LEU A 13 -14.39 2.10 0.90
N LEU A 14 -15.30 1.43 0.22
CA LEU A 14 -16.74 1.43 0.49
C LEU A 14 -17.20 0.02 0.89
N ILE A 15 -18.33 -0.07 1.58
CA ILE A 15 -18.91 -1.36 1.99
C ILE A 15 -19.13 -2.30 0.79
N LYS A 16 -19.54 -1.77 -0.37
CA LYS A 16 -19.72 -2.57 -1.59
C LYS A 16 -18.44 -3.26 -2.07
N ASP A 17 -17.26 -2.73 -1.72
CA ASP A 17 -15.97 -3.24 -2.15
C ASP A 17 -15.54 -4.48 -1.36
N LEU A 18 -16.16 -4.73 -0.20
CA LEU A 18 -15.81 -5.86 0.67
C LEU A 18 -15.99 -7.22 0.00
N ALA A 19 -16.86 -7.33 -1.01
CA ALA A 19 -17.00 -8.55 -1.79
C ALA A 19 -15.72 -8.89 -2.57
N ASN A 20 -15.02 -7.87 -3.12
CA ASN A 20 -13.74 -8.06 -3.79
C ASN A 20 -12.65 -8.46 -2.77
N LEU A 21 -12.59 -7.81 -1.61
CA LEU A 21 -11.65 -8.16 -0.56
C LEU A 21 -11.86 -9.61 -0.09
N ALA A 22 -13.13 -10.03 0.13
CA ALA A 22 -13.45 -11.41 0.51
C ALA A 22 -12.94 -12.42 -0.52
N ARG A 23 -13.18 -12.17 -1.80
CA ARG A 23 -12.70 -13.01 -2.90
C ARG A 23 -11.19 -13.10 -2.95
N TRP A 24 -10.48 -11.97 -2.83
CA TRP A 24 -9.01 -11.94 -2.82
C TRP A 24 -8.43 -12.61 -1.57
N ASN A 25 -9.09 -12.50 -0.41
CA ASN A 25 -8.63 -13.14 0.82
C ASN A 25 -8.85 -14.67 0.83
N GLN A 26 -9.67 -15.21 -0.08
CA GLN A 26 -9.86 -16.64 -0.30
C GLN A 26 -8.92 -17.20 -1.38
N ASP A 27 -8.26 -16.37 -2.15
CA ASP A 27 -7.33 -16.81 -3.20
C ASP A 27 -5.98 -17.20 -2.59
N ALA A 28 -5.67 -18.50 -2.61
CA ALA A 28 -4.47 -19.06 -1.99
C ALA A 28 -3.18 -18.45 -2.55
N GLU A 29 -3.10 -18.20 -3.87
CA GLU A 29 -1.92 -17.58 -4.49
C GLU A 29 -1.73 -16.14 -4.00
N LEU A 30 -2.81 -15.36 -3.89
CA LEU A 30 -2.73 -14.01 -3.34
C LEU A 30 -2.27 -14.01 -1.88
N GLN A 31 -2.73 -14.98 -1.09
CA GLN A 31 -2.36 -15.08 0.32
C GLN A 31 -0.87 -15.41 0.53
N GLU A 32 -0.20 -16.02 -0.44
CA GLU A 32 1.25 -16.23 -0.36
C GLU A 32 2.04 -14.92 -0.33
N TYR A 33 1.54 -13.85 -0.96
CA TYR A 33 2.22 -12.56 -1.07
C TYR A 33 1.84 -11.55 0.02
N VAL A 34 0.85 -11.86 0.85
CA VAL A 34 0.27 -10.89 1.80
C VAL A 34 0.58 -11.31 3.23
N ASP A 35 1.22 -10.44 4.02
CA ASP A 35 1.35 -10.60 5.48
C ASP A 35 0.19 -9.87 6.16
N SER A 36 -1.05 -10.32 5.89
CA SER A 36 -2.27 -9.69 6.38
C SER A 36 -3.19 -10.75 6.98
N ASN A 37 -3.75 -10.43 8.14
CA ASN A 37 -4.76 -11.25 8.83
C ASN A 37 -6.19 -10.76 8.55
N LEU A 38 -6.43 -10.14 7.40
CA LEU A 38 -7.79 -9.71 7.04
C LEU A 38 -8.72 -10.94 6.92
N PRO A 39 -9.93 -10.87 7.49
CA PRO A 39 -10.87 -11.96 7.38
C PRO A 39 -11.22 -12.28 5.93
N SER A 40 -11.47 -13.55 5.64
CA SER A 40 -11.94 -13.99 4.32
C SER A 40 -13.46 -14.04 4.21
N ALA A 41 -14.17 -14.16 5.33
CA ALA A 41 -15.62 -14.18 5.33
C ALA A 41 -16.21 -12.76 5.28
N TYR A 42 -17.18 -12.53 4.39
CA TYR A 42 -17.78 -11.21 4.17
C TYR A 42 -18.35 -10.56 5.44
N HIS A 43 -19.04 -11.33 6.29
CA HIS A 43 -19.60 -10.80 7.53
C HIS A 43 -18.54 -10.34 8.53
N GLN A 44 -17.38 -11.01 8.56
CA GLN A 44 -16.24 -10.61 9.39
C GLN A 44 -15.54 -9.37 8.82
N LEU A 45 -15.41 -9.28 7.48
CA LEU A 45 -14.92 -8.09 6.80
C LEU A 45 -15.81 -6.87 7.04
N LYS A 46 -17.13 -7.06 7.10
CA LYS A 46 -18.06 -5.97 7.42
C LYS A 46 -17.83 -5.43 8.83
N ARG A 47 -17.60 -6.32 9.81
CA ARG A 47 -17.25 -5.91 11.18
C ARG A 47 -15.89 -5.20 11.20
N TRP A 48 -14.89 -5.80 10.59
CA TRP A 48 -13.57 -5.17 10.45
C TRP A 48 -13.65 -3.76 9.83
N TYR A 49 -14.46 -3.58 8.78
CA TYR A 49 -14.67 -2.27 8.13
C TYR A 49 -15.25 -1.25 9.11
N GLN A 50 -16.26 -1.65 9.90
CA GLN A 50 -16.90 -0.78 10.87
C GLN A 50 -15.95 -0.36 12.01
N ASP A 51 -15.07 -1.27 12.42
CA ASP A 51 -14.15 -1.05 13.54
C ASP A 51 -12.90 -0.24 13.11
N ASN A 52 -12.39 -0.45 11.90
CA ASN A 52 -11.08 0.09 11.49
C ASN A 52 -11.17 1.31 10.57
N VAL A 53 -12.14 1.39 9.66
CA VAL A 53 -12.20 2.51 8.71
C VAL A 53 -12.42 3.88 9.39
N PRO A 54 -13.16 3.99 10.50
CA PRO A 54 -13.26 5.24 11.26
C PRO A 54 -12.01 5.58 12.09
N ASP A 55 -11.07 4.64 12.26
CA ASP A 55 -9.87 4.88 13.08
C ASP A 55 -8.93 5.87 12.38
N ARG A 56 -8.54 6.92 13.11
CA ARG A 56 -7.57 7.91 12.64
C ARG A 56 -6.14 7.34 12.41
N HIS A 57 -5.84 6.17 12.97
CA HIS A 57 -4.56 5.49 12.83
C HIS A 57 -4.52 4.49 11.68
N TYR A 58 -5.61 4.40 10.93
CA TYR A 58 -5.77 3.52 9.78
C TYR A 58 -6.49 4.26 8.64
N GLN A 59 -6.00 4.10 7.42
CA GLN A 59 -6.65 4.63 6.22
C GLN A 59 -6.57 3.57 5.12
N VAL A 60 -7.68 3.32 4.44
CA VAL A 60 -7.76 2.35 3.36
C VAL A 60 -8.43 2.94 2.13
N PHE A 61 -7.88 2.63 0.98
CA PHE A 61 -8.32 3.12 -0.32
C PHE A 61 -8.53 1.95 -1.27
N ALA A 62 -9.59 2.01 -2.06
CA ALA A 62 -9.75 1.16 -3.23
C ALA A 62 -8.87 1.70 -4.36
N ILE A 63 -8.20 0.80 -5.07
CA ILE A 63 -7.50 1.09 -6.33
C ILE A 63 -8.44 0.70 -7.45
N GLU A 64 -8.83 1.67 -8.28
CA GLU A 64 -9.66 1.45 -9.47
C GLU A 64 -8.89 1.79 -10.74
N THR A 65 -9.18 1.09 -11.81
CA THR A 65 -8.82 1.51 -13.17
C THR A 65 -9.65 2.72 -13.59
N ILE A 66 -9.25 3.42 -14.64
CA ILE A 66 -9.95 4.63 -15.11
C ILE A 66 -11.40 4.34 -15.56
N ASP A 67 -11.66 3.12 -16.05
CA ASP A 67 -12.99 2.64 -16.41
C ASP A 67 -13.85 2.18 -15.20
N GLY A 68 -13.32 2.28 -13.98
CA GLY A 68 -14.09 2.08 -12.73
C GLY A 68 -14.07 0.65 -12.19
N ARG A 69 -13.22 -0.24 -12.71
CA ARG A 69 -13.02 -1.58 -12.16
C ARG A 69 -12.11 -1.49 -10.93
N MET A 70 -12.59 -1.95 -9.79
CA MET A 70 -11.74 -2.12 -8.61
C MET A 70 -10.77 -3.29 -8.81
N ILE A 71 -9.46 -3.01 -8.65
CA ILE A 71 -8.39 -3.98 -8.92
C ILE A 71 -7.52 -4.28 -7.71
N GLY A 72 -7.67 -3.53 -6.62
CA GLY A 72 -6.83 -3.68 -5.44
C GLY A 72 -7.19 -2.71 -4.33
N ASP A 73 -6.36 -2.72 -3.31
CA ASP A 73 -6.45 -1.83 -2.16
C ASP A 73 -5.07 -1.29 -1.77
N LEU A 74 -5.06 -0.10 -1.17
CA LEU A 74 -3.88 0.54 -0.59
C LEU A 74 -4.23 1.02 0.81
N GLU A 75 -3.39 0.67 1.78
CA GLU A 75 -3.56 0.99 3.19
C GLU A 75 -2.40 1.84 3.71
N LEU A 76 -2.73 2.77 4.60
CA LEU A 76 -1.80 3.37 5.52
C LEU A 76 -2.17 2.88 6.91
N ASP A 77 -1.36 2.00 7.44
CA ASP A 77 -1.57 1.33 8.72
C ASP A 77 -0.55 1.79 9.76
N HIS A 78 -0.81 1.52 11.05
CA HIS A 78 0.08 1.91 12.13
C HIS A 78 0.47 3.39 12.08
N ILE A 79 -0.48 4.27 11.74
CA ILE A 79 -0.23 5.71 11.65
C ILE A 79 0.17 6.24 13.02
N CYS A 80 1.43 6.67 13.15
CA CYS A 80 1.96 7.32 14.34
C CYS A 80 2.10 8.82 14.09
N TRP A 81 1.09 9.60 14.52
CA TRP A 81 1.04 11.04 14.29
C TRP A 81 2.17 11.81 14.94
N SER A 82 2.62 11.38 16.13
CA SER A 82 3.73 12.01 16.85
C SER A 82 5.06 11.86 16.13
N LYS A 83 5.30 10.70 15.51
CA LYS A 83 6.50 10.41 14.71
C LYS A 83 6.32 10.80 13.23
N ARG A 84 5.11 11.09 12.82
CA ARG A 84 4.74 11.40 11.43
C ARG A 84 5.14 10.26 10.47
N GLU A 85 4.84 9.03 10.86
CA GLU A 85 5.15 7.82 10.09
C GLU A 85 3.93 6.91 9.95
N ALA A 86 3.91 6.08 8.91
CA ALA A 86 2.90 5.05 8.68
C ALA A 86 3.51 3.87 7.94
N GLU A 87 2.88 2.70 8.07
CA GLU A 87 3.14 1.53 7.23
C GLU A 87 2.28 1.60 5.97
N LEU A 88 2.91 1.45 4.80
CA LEU A 88 2.20 1.30 3.53
C LEU A 88 1.98 -0.19 3.26
N ARG A 89 0.75 -0.56 2.95
CA ARG A 89 0.41 -1.86 2.38
C ARG A 89 -0.30 -1.63 1.06
N ILE A 90 -0.02 -2.47 0.07
CA ILE A 90 -0.70 -2.41 -1.23
C ILE A 90 -0.87 -3.81 -1.78
N ARG A 91 -2.04 -4.05 -2.34
CA ARG A 91 -2.36 -5.28 -3.04
C ARG A 91 -3.04 -4.96 -4.38
N ILE A 92 -2.58 -5.57 -5.45
CA ILE A 92 -3.34 -5.70 -6.68
C ILE A 92 -3.96 -7.09 -6.66
N GLY A 93 -5.26 -7.15 -6.38
CA GLY A 93 -6.01 -8.40 -6.22
C GLY A 93 -6.42 -9.04 -7.55
N GLU A 94 -6.52 -8.25 -8.61
CA GLU A 94 -6.79 -8.73 -9.95
C GLU A 94 -5.49 -9.15 -10.65
N LYS A 95 -5.31 -10.46 -10.89
CA LYS A 95 -4.06 -11.02 -11.43
C LYS A 95 -3.77 -10.57 -12.87
N ASP A 96 -4.80 -10.36 -13.66
CA ASP A 96 -4.69 -9.80 -15.02
C ASP A 96 -4.18 -8.36 -15.05
N CYS A 97 -4.19 -7.69 -13.90
CA CYS A 97 -3.65 -6.34 -13.73
C CYS A 97 -2.19 -6.30 -13.24
N TRP A 98 -1.55 -7.46 -13.04
CA TRP A 98 -0.18 -7.52 -12.59
C TRP A 98 0.82 -7.10 -13.69
N ASP A 99 1.97 -6.58 -13.27
CA ASP A 99 3.08 -6.12 -14.14
C ASP A 99 2.74 -5.00 -15.14
N HIS A 100 1.54 -4.39 -15.07
CA HIS A 100 1.13 -3.25 -15.91
C HIS A 100 1.47 -1.88 -15.31
N GLY A 101 2.19 -1.84 -14.18
CA GLY A 101 2.61 -0.61 -13.50
C GLY A 101 1.51 0.08 -12.69
N LEU A 102 0.32 -0.54 -12.54
CA LEU A 102 -0.83 0.04 -11.84
C LEU A 102 -0.53 0.27 -10.36
N GLY A 103 0.11 -0.69 -9.68
CA GLY A 103 0.53 -0.52 -8.28
C GLY A 103 1.59 0.58 -8.12
N THR A 104 2.49 0.73 -9.10
CA THR A 104 3.48 1.82 -9.09
C THR A 104 2.81 3.18 -9.14
N GLU A 105 1.83 3.36 -10.03
CA GLU A 105 1.09 4.63 -10.14
C GLU A 105 0.23 4.90 -8.91
N ALA A 106 -0.41 3.87 -8.34
CA ALA A 106 -1.19 4.01 -7.10
C ALA A 106 -0.33 4.56 -5.95
N ILE A 107 0.89 4.04 -5.76
CA ILE A 107 1.84 4.55 -4.76
C ILE A 107 2.24 6.00 -5.07
N GLN A 108 2.51 6.34 -6.34
CA GLN A 108 2.86 7.72 -6.74
C GLN A 108 1.75 8.72 -6.42
N LEU A 109 0.50 8.36 -6.69
CA LEU A 109 -0.67 9.17 -6.35
C LEU A 109 -0.76 9.40 -4.84
N MET A 110 -0.61 8.34 -4.05
CA MET A 110 -0.60 8.45 -2.59
C MET A 110 0.55 9.34 -2.13
N PHE A 111 1.76 9.17 -2.61
CA PHE A 111 2.91 9.98 -2.24
C PHE A 111 2.73 11.46 -2.57
N LYS A 112 2.21 11.78 -3.76
CA LYS A 112 1.89 13.16 -4.13
C LYS A 112 0.93 13.80 -3.13
N HIS A 113 -0.09 13.05 -2.71
CA HIS A 113 -1.04 13.52 -1.68
C HIS A 113 -0.37 13.73 -0.33
N LEU A 114 0.40 12.76 0.17
CA LEU A 114 1.06 12.82 1.48
C LEU A 114 2.09 13.95 1.55
N LEU A 115 2.85 14.17 0.49
CA LEU A 115 3.81 15.26 0.37
C LEU A 115 3.13 16.63 0.40
N THR A 116 2.01 16.80 -0.33
CA THR A 116 1.24 18.04 -0.34
C THR A 116 0.64 18.32 1.03
N ALA A 117 0.11 17.31 1.69
CA ALA A 117 -0.47 17.44 3.03
C ALA A 117 0.58 17.65 4.13
N LYS A 118 1.87 17.40 3.86
CA LYS A 118 3.01 17.52 4.80
C LYS A 118 2.81 16.79 6.15
N LYS A 119 1.93 15.78 6.17
CA LYS A 119 1.56 15.07 7.40
C LYS A 119 2.58 14.02 7.81
N PHE A 120 3.30 13.44 6.84
CA PHE A 120 4.24 12.36 7.06
C PHE A 120 5.68 12.78 6.72
N THR A 121 6.63 12.19 7.43
CA THR A 121 8.07 12.33 7.17
C THR A 121 8.66 11.00 6.71
N ARG A 122 8.04 9.87 7.09
CA ARG A 122 8.52 8.53 6.80
C ARG A 122 7.37 7.61 6.47
N ILE A 123 7.51 6.86 5.39
CA ILE A 123 6.65 5.72 5.08
C ILE A 123 7.53 4.47 5.02
N TYR A 124 7.11 3.43 5.68
CA TYR A 124 7.81 2.14 5.67
C TYR A 124 6.88 1.02 5.25
N LEU A 125 7.44 -0.12 4.89
CA LEU A 125 6.69 -1.31 4.50
C LEU A 125 7.48 -2.58 4.80
N ARG A 126 6.75 -3.67 4.83
CA ARG A 126 7.25 -5.04 4.93
C ARG A 126 6.90 -5.78 3.64
N VAL A 127 7.83 -6.55 3.11
CA VAL A 127 7.61 -7.34 1.91
C VAL A 127 8.38 -8.65 2.00
N TYR A 128 7.74 -9.76 1.62
CA TYR A 128 8.44 -11.04 1.54
C TYR A 128 9.58 -10.97 0.53
N ARG A 129 10.72 -11.57 0.88
CA ARG A 129 11.93 -11.57 0.05
C ARG A 129 11.71 -12.14 -1.35
N PHE A 130 10.84 -13.15 -1.48
CA PHE A 130 10.52 -13.77 -2.75
C PHE A 130 9.57 -12.95 -3.62
N ASN A 131 8.90 -11.92 -3.08
CA ASN A 131 7.99 -11.06 -3.84
C ASN A 131 8.76 -10.00 -4.64
N GLU A 132 9.54 -10.45 -5.62
CA GLU A 132 10.38 -9.58 -6.44
C GLU A 132 9.57 -8.51 -7.20
N ARG A 133 8.35 -8.85 -7.62
CA ARG A 133 7.45 -7.91 -8.29
C ARG A 133 7.15 -6.70 -7.42
N ALA A 134 6.75 -6.93 -6.17
CA ALA A 134 6.47 -5.85 -5.22
C ALA A 134 7.75 -5.08 -4.90
N ILE A 135 8.87 -5.76 -4.69
CA ILE A 135 10.16 -5.12 -4.40
C ILE A 135 10.56 -4.18 -5.55
N ARG A 136 10.46 -4.61 -6.82
CA ARG A 136 10.72 -3.74 -7.98
C ARG A 136 9.79 -2.52 -8.01
N CYS A 137 8.51 -2.70 -7.67
CA CYS A 137 7.54 -1.62 -7.58
C CYS A 137 7.95 -0.59 -6.51
N TYR A 138 8.36 -1.04 -5.33
CA TYR A 138 8.77 -0.15 -4.24
C TYR A 138 10.08 0.59 -4.56
N LEU A 139 11.07 -0.11 -5.12
CA LEU A 139 12.32 0.54 -5.56
C LEU A 139 12.07 1.64 -6.61
N LYS A 140 11.19 1.40 -7.59
CA LYS A 140 10.77 2.42 -8.57
C LYS A 140 10.11 3.64 -7.93
N ASN A 141 9.48 3.48 -6.78
CA ASN A 141 8.86 4.56 -6.01
C ASN A 141 9.82 5.23 -5.00
N GLY A 142 11.10 4.86 -5.02
CA GLY A 142 12.11 5.50 -4.17
C GLY A 142 12.27 4.90 -2.77
N PHE A 143 11.59 3.79 -2.47
CA PHE A 143 11.89 3.04 -1.25
C PHE A 143 13.30 2.46 -1.30
N ARG A 144 13.93 2.38 -0.14
CA ARG A 144 15.22 1.73 0.05
C ARG A 144 15.09 0.58 1.06
N ARG A 145 15.87 -0.46 0.88
CA ARG A 145 15.97 -1.54 1.87
C ARG A 145 16.71 -1.03 3.11
N VAL A 146 16.17 -1.34 4.30
CA VAL A 146 16.75 -0.90 5.58
C VAL A 146 16.99 -2.03 6.56
N GLY A 147 16.45 -3.23 6.29
CA GLY A 147 16.64 -4.38 7.14
C GLY A 147 16.01 -5.65 6.59
N ILE A 148 16.25 -6.74 7.28
CA ILE A 148 15.66 -8.06 7.01
C ILE A 148 15.23 -8.67 8.34
N LEU A 149 13.98 -9.10 8.42
CA LEU A 149 13.47 -9.95 9.48
C LEU A 149 13.57 -11.41 9.02
N ARG A 150 14.49 -12.16 9.60
CA ARG A 150 14.70 -13.56 9.25
C ARG A 150 13.67 -14.45 9.94
N ARG A 151 13.06 -15.37 9.20
CA ARG A 151 12.21 -16.43 9.75
C ARG A 151 13.02 -17.74 9.78
N HIS A 152 13.44 -18.15 10.97
CA HIS A 152 14.39 -19.25 11.18
C HIS A 152 13.97 -20.61 10.60
N THR A 153 12.67 -20.85 10.44
CA THR A 153 12.13 -22.14 9.96
C THR A 153 11.87 -22.17 8.45
N GLU A 154 11.74 -21.00 7.81
CA GLU A 154 11.38 -20.87 6.41
C GLU A 154 12.08 -19.65 5.81
N GLY A 155 13.38 -19.76 5.54
CA GLY A 155 14.19 -18.61 5.08
C GLY A 155 13.72 -17.93 3.78
N TRP A 156 12.91 -18.64 2.97
CA TRP A 156 12.26 -18.03 1.80
C TRP A 156 11.15 -17.03 2.17
N LYS A 157 10.59 -17.12 3.39
CA LYS A 157 9.64 -16.18 3.96
C LYS A 157 10.30 -15.03 4.73
N ASP A 158 11.60 -14.83 4.60
CA ASP A 158 12.25 -13.63 5.14
C ASP A 158 11.54 -12.37 4.67
N ILE A 159 11.41 -11.41 5.56
CA ILE A 159 10.75 -10.13 5.28
C ILE A 159 11.79 -9.05 5.11
N ILE A 160 11.78 -8.38 3.97
CA ILE A 160 12.58 -7.18 3.73
C ILE A 160 11.82 -5.99 4.29
N LEU A 161 12.50 -5.19 5.10
CA LEU A 161 12.02 -3.89 5.57
C LEU A 161 12.48 -2.82 4.57
N MET A 162 11.54 -2.02 4.10
CA MET A 162 11.83 -0.91 3.20
C MET A 162 11.21 0.39 3.72
N GLU A 163 11.83 1.51 3.41
CA GLU A 163 11.34 2.83 3.81
C GLU A 163 11.63 3.91 2.77
N ILE A 164 10.89 5.00 2.86
CA ILE A 164 11.15 6.26 2.18
C ILE A 164 11.06 7.42 3.17
N ASP A 165 12.05 8.33 3.13
CA ASP A 165 12.10 9.55 3.96
C ASP A 165 11.71 10.76 3.10
N PHE A 166 10.54 11.29 3.33
CA PHE A 166 10.00 12.44 2.59
C PHE A 166 10.76 13.74 2.82
N ARG A 167 11.48 13.87 3.95
CA ARG A 167 12.33 15.05 4.20
C ARG A 167 13.45 15.16 3.16
N LYS A 168 14.04 14.01 2.78
CA LYS A 168 15.08 13.94 1.75
C LYS A 168 14.54 14.26 0.35
N LEU A 169 13.30 13.84 0.05
CA LEU A 169 12.65 14.16 -1.21
C LEU A 169 12.35 15.66 -1.31
N GLN A 170 11.85 16.29 -0.26
CA GLN A 170 11.55 17.73 -0.24
C GLN A 170 12.82 18.58 -0.40
N MET A 171 13.94 18.19 0.19
CA MET A 171 15.23 18.89 0.01
C MET A 171 15.70 18.85 -1.46
N ASN A 172 15.56 17.69 -2.13
CA ASN A 172 15.94 17.56 -3.54
C ASN A 172 15.04 18.35 -4.50
N TYR A 173 13.76 18.56 -4.16
CA TYR A 173 12.85 19.42 -4.92
C TYR A 173 13.14 20.91 -4.73
N SER A 174 13.53 21.33 -3.54
CA SER A 174 13.89 22.72 -3.25
C SER A 174 15.21 23.12 -3.92
N SER A 175 16.18 22.23 -3.95
CA SER A 175 17.48 22.48 -4.60
C SER A 175 17.41 22.59 -6.14
N LYS A 176 16.42 21.94 -6.78
CA LYS A 176 16.21 22.02 -8.23
C LYS A 176 15.44 23.25 -8.70
N LYS A 177 14.88 24.05 -7.78
CA LYS A 177 14.18 25.31 -8.10
C LYS A 177 15.06 26.54 -7.96
N VAL A 178 16.30 26.43 -7.52
CA VAL A 178 17.27 27.53 -7.27
C VAL A 178 18.44 27.48 -8.27
N GLY A 179 18.35 26.64 -9.30
CA GLY A 179 19.34 26.57 -10.38
C GLY A 179 18.79 26.98 -11.73
#